data_b45053a75e6f154dd0bde49cdd6a06a1
#
_entry.id   b45053a75e6f154dd0bde49cdd6a06a1
#
_cell.length_a   1.000
_cell.length_b   1.000
_cell.length_c   1.000
_cell.angle_alpha   90.00
_cell.angle_beta   90.00
_cell.angle_gamma   90.00
#
_symmetry.space_group_name_H-M   'P 1'
#
loop_
_entity.id
_entity.type
_entity.pdbx_description
1 polymer ?
#
loop_
_entity_poly.entity_id
_entity_poly.type
_entity_poly.pdbx_seq_one_letter_code
_entity_poly.pdbx_strand_id
1 'polypeptide(L)'
;ITYDLENRRSFTEIRKEDLPDILLVLDDIGNLKKYIEKYSFSLQPQNLFYDLHGSVKAKSRDVLSASTDQEEQFLNAYKAVIGYALQNKYTFEDYLQGGMQLLGKEGVLGQVQSRTSVEDIRKILCEEYERIKKDRREKKVLIQKNKVTTLKVTAAVLGVVLLGTVGYIGYDGIIKEPYQRAVIELSDAYVQSDYVACIDCMRNVKVQNMTAPQKFMLANAYVRSENLTQEQKDNILAKM
;
A
#
# COMPACT_ATOMS: atom_id res chain seq x y z
N ILE A 1 -26.20 38.89 17.02
CA ILE A 1 -26.34 37.52 17.57
C ILE A 1 -24.98 36.85 17.41
N THR A 2 -24.33 36.56 18.54
CA THR A 2 -23.05 35.85 18.55
C THR A 2 -23.34 34.36 18.49
N TYR A 3 -22.80 33.65 17.52
CA TYR A 3 -22.91 32.20 17.44
C TYR A 3 -21.66 31.57 18.07
N ASP A 4 -21.87 30.62 18.94
CA ASP A 4 -20.82 29.74 19.42
C ASP A 4 -20.48 28.74 18.31
N LEU A 5 -19.35 28.97 17.65
CA LEU A 5 -18.77 28.10 16.62
C LEU A 5 -17.63 27.27 17.20
N GLU A 6 -17.43 27.28 18.52
CA GLU A 6 -16.41 26.46 19.17
C GLU A 6 -16.60 24.98 18.77
N ASN A 7 -15.50 24.38 18.33
CA ASN A 7 -15.43 23.00 17.81
C ASN A 7 -16.19 22.71 16.49
N ARG A 8 -16.55 23.74 15.69
CA ARG A 8 -17.15 23.56 14.36
C ARG A 8 -16.17 23.90 13.26
N ARG A 9 -16.18 23.09 12.20
CA ARG A 9 -15.40 23.31 10.98
C ARG A 9 -16.23 23.99 9.92
N SER A 10 -15.59 24.81 9.08
CA SER A 10 -16.25 25.39 7.93
C SER A 10 -16.55 24.32 6.88
N PHE A 11 -17.72 24.37 6.25
CA PHE A 11 -18.08 23.45 5.17
C PHE A 11 -17.17 23.58 3.94
N THR A 12 -16.42 24.67 3.81
CA THR A 12 -15.40 24.81 2.77
C THR A 12 -14.30 23.74 2.87
N GLU A 13 -14.13 23.13 4.04
CA GLU A 13 -13.13 22.08 4.30
C GLU A 13 -13.68 20.65 4.15
N ILE A 14 -14.99 20.50 3.86
CA ILE A 14 -15.69 19.20 3.84
C ILE A 14 -15.03 18.16 2.94
N ARG A 15 -14.39 18.59 1.85
CA ARG A 15 -13.68 17.71 0.89
C ARG A 15 -12.45 17.02 1.48
N LYS A 16 -12.00 17.41 2.68
CA LYS A 16 -10.89 16.77 3.40
C LYS A 16 -11.36 15.62 4.27
N GLU A 17 -12.66 15.52 4.52
CA GLU A 17 -13.25 14.49 5.36
C GLU A 17 -13.45 13.17 4.57
N ASP A 18 -13.61 12.08 5.30
CA ASP A 18 -13.96 10.78 4.74
C ASP A 18 -15.39 10.79 4.18
N LEU A 19 -15.63 9.99 3.13
CA LEU A 19 -16.94 9.94 2.45
C LEU A 19 -18.13 9.69 3.39
N PRO A 20 -18.10 8.79 4.40
CA PRO A 20 -19.19 8.64 5.35
C PRO A 20 -19.48 9.92 6.15
N ASP A 21 -18.46 10.65 6.56
CA ASP A 21 -18.62 11.88 7.33
C ASP A 21 -19.22 12.98 6.45
N ILE A 22 -18.81 13.08 5.19
CA ILE A 22 -19.43 13.96 4.19
C ILE A 22 -20.92 13.63 4.03
N LEU A 23 -21.29 12.36 3.91
CA LEU A 23 -22.69 11.95 3.74
C LEU A 23 -23.56 12.29 4.95
N LEU A 24 -23.03 12.13 6.17
CA LEU A 24 -23.73 12.56 7.40
C LEU A 24 -23.98 14.07 7.42
N VAL A 25 -22.97 14.85 7.11
CA VAL A 25 -23.08 16.31 7.05
C VAL A 25 -24.08 16.73 5.97
N LEU A 26 -24.05 16.09 4.80
CA LEU A 26 -25.00 16.37 3.71
C LEU A 26 -26.45 16.00 4.10
N ASP A 27 -26.66 14.89 4.81
CA ASP A 27 -28.00 14.55 5.31
C ASP A 27 -28.54 15.62 6.28
N ASP A 28 -27.68 16.09 7.20
CA ASP A 28 -28.11 17.10 8.18
C ASP A 28 -28.33 18.49 7.55
N ILE A 29 -27.65 18.83 6.43
CA ILE A 29 -28.01 20.03 5.62
C ILE A 29 -29.43 19.90 5.12
N GLY A 30 -29.87 18.72 4.67
CA GLY A 30 -31.25 18.49 4.27
C GLY A 30 -32.27 18.76 5.41
N ASN A 31 -31.90 18.52 6.66
CA ASN A 31 -32.71 18.82 7.84
C ASN A 31 -32.95 20.32 8.03
N LEU A 32 -32.15 21.21 7.45
CA LEU A 32 -32.35 22.64 7.51
C LEU A 32 -33.63 23.07 6.77
N LYS A 33 -34.18 22.21 5.89
CA LYS A 33 -35.47 22.47 5.20
C LYS A 33 -36.57 22.85 6.18
N LYS A 34 -36.64 22.28 7.36
CA LYS A 34 -37.67 22.58 8.39
C LYS A 34 -37.67 24.04 8.87
N TYR A 35 -36.59 24.78 8.56
CA TYR A 35 -36.46 26.18 9.01
C TYR A 35 -36.75 27.20 7.90
N ILE A 36 -36.91 26.78 6.63
CA ILE A 36 -37.12 27.70 5.51
C ILE A 36 -38.44 28.49 5.63
N GLU A 37 -39.45 27.94 6.30
CA GLU A 37 -40.71 28.64 6.57
C GLU A 37 -40.55 29.80 7.56
N LYS A 38 -39.50 29.81 8.36
CA LYS A 38 -39.26 30.80 9.42
C LYS A 38 -38.12 31.75 9.14
N TYR A 39 -37.10 31.25 8.40
CA TYR A 39 -35.85 31.97 8.18
C TYR A 39 -35.41 31.86 6.74
N SER A 40 -34.83 32.95 6.21
CA SER A 40 -34.05 32.94 4.98
C SER A 40 -32.58 32.71 5.33
N PHE A 41 -31.94 31.76 4.68
CA PHE A 41 -30.51 31.50 4.83
C PHE A 41 -29.92 30.86 3.56
N SER A 42 -28.64 31.15 3.32
CA SER A 42 -27.92 30.60 2.17
C SER A 42 -27.23 29.30 2.51
N LEU A 43 -27.29 28.33 1.60
CA LEU A 43 -26.52 27.09 1.67
C LEU A 43 -25.10 27.22 1.08
N GLN A 44 -24.59 28.42 0.88
CA GLN A 44 -23.22 28.64 0.45
C GLN A 44 -22.22 27.96 1.44
N PRO A 45 -21.16 27.30 0.95
CA PRO A 45 -20.17 26.63 1.79
C PRO A 45 -19.57 27.49 2.91
N GLN A 46 -19.42 28.80 2.67
CA GLN A 46 -18.89 29.77 3.64
C GLN A 46 -19.85 30.06 4.79
N ASN A 47 -21.15 29.80 4.58
CA ASN A 47 -22.21 30.01 5.56
C ASN A 47 -22.54 28.79 6.41
N LEU A 48 -22.02 27.61 6.03
CA LEU A 48 -22.30 26.36 6.69
C LEU A 48 -21.12 25.91 7.56
N PHE A 49 -21.43 25.42 8.76
CA PHE A 49 -20.47 24.89 9.71
C PHE A 49 -20.98 23.57 10.27
N TYR A 50 -20.10 22.58 10.40
CA TYR A 50 -20.43 21.26 10.89
C TYR A 50 -19.51 20.83 12.06
N ASP A 51 -20.00 19.95 12.91
CA ASP A 51 -19.24 19.35 14.01
C ASP A 51 -18.83 17.91 13.68
N LEU A 52 -18.10 17.29 14.61
CA LEU A 52 -17.62 15.91 14.48
C LEU A 52 -18.75 14.86 14.40
N HIS A 53 -19.97 15.21 14.76
CA HIS A 53 -21.14 14.34 14.67
C HIS A 53 -21.95 14.57 13.41
N GLY A 54 -21.46 15.43 12.49
CA GLY A 54 -22.16 15.77 11.25
C GLY A 54 -23.28 16.80 11.41
N SER A 55 -23.48 17.37 12.61
CA SER A 55 -24.53 18.38 12.83
C SER A 55 -24.16 19.72 12.22
N VAL A 56 -25.06 20.30 11.42
CA VAL A 56 -24.82 21.50 10.63
C VAL A 56 -25.57 22.70 11.19
N LYS A 57 -24.91 23.86 11.15
CA LYS A 57 -25.52 25.18 11.45
C LYS A 57 -25.17 26.17 10.35
N ALA A 58 -26.16 27.00 9.98
CA ALA A 58 -25.91 28.15 9.14
C ALA A 58 -25.46 29.34 10.01
N LYS A 59 -24.39 30.01 9.60
CA LYS A 59 -23.79 31.15 10.30
C LYS A 59 -24.72 32.38 10.26
N SER A 60 -25.26 32.71 9.09
CA SER A 60 -26.17 33.85 8.93
C SER A 60 -27.54 33.38 8.48
N ARG A 61 -28.55 34.01 9.03
CA ARG A 61 -29.95 33.81 8.70
C ARG A 61 -30.69 35.13 8.90
N ASP A 62 -31.60 35.43 7.98
CA ASP A 62 -32.44 36.62 8.03
C ASP A 62 -33.91 36.26 8.28
N VAL A 63 -34.70 37.24 8.67
CA VAL A 63 -36.15 37.07 8.78
C VAL A 63 -36.73 36.94 7.35
N LEU A 64 -37.69 36.07 7.21
CA LEU A 64 -38.30 35.72 5.93
C LEU A 64 -38.86 36.99 5.23
N SER A 65 -38.41 37.25 4.02
CA SER A 65 -39.13 38.09 3.07
C SER A 65 -39.97 37.18 2.16
N ALA A 66 -41.24 37.50 1.98
CA ALA A 66 -42.18 36.68 1.22
C ALA A 66 -41.67 36.40 -0.21
N SER A 67 -41.17 35.19 -0.44
CA SER A 67 -40.88 34.67 -1.77
C SER A 67 -41.63 33.35 -1.99
N THR A 68 -42.21 33.21 -3.17
CA THR A 68 -43.18 32.14 -3.49
C THR A 68 -42.52 30.78 -3.78
N ASP A 69 -41.16 30.68 -3.95
CA ASP A 69 -40.49 29.50 -4.45
C ASP A 69 -39.31 28.98 -3.54
N GLN A 70 -39.48 29.11 -2.23
CA GLN A 70 -38.41 28.79 -1.28
C GLN A 70 -38.01 27.30 -1.27
N GLU A 71 -38.96 26.39 -1.45
CA GLU A 71 -38.68 24.95 -1.48
C GLU A 71 -37.83 24.55 -2.70
N GLU A 72 -38.16 25.10 -3.86
CA GLU A 72 -37.42 24.86 -5.10
C GLU A 72 -36.00 25.44 -5.03
N GLN A 73 -35.92 26.71 -4.53
CA GLN A 73 -34.61 27.35 -4.31
C GLN A 73 -33.73 26.54 -3.32
N PHE A 74 -34.34 26.06 -2.23
CA PHE A 74 -33.63 25.23 -1.27
C PHE A 74 -33.19 23.91 -1.90
N LEU A 75 -34.05 23.22 -2.66
CA LEU A 75 -33.73 21.96 -3.32
C LEU A 75 -32.56 22.13 -4.32
N ASN A 76 -32.61 23.21 -5.12
CA ASN A 76 -31.55 23.51 -6.10
C ASN A 76 -30.20 23.80 -5.39
N ALA A 77 -30.24 24.62 -4.34
CA ALA A 77 -29.06 24.93 -3.53
C ALA A 77 -28.51 23.65 -2.80
N TYR A 78 -29.42 22.78 -2.33
CA TYR A 78 -29.04 21.55 -1.68
C TYR A 78 -28.32 20.57 -2.65
N LYS A 79 -28.82 20.42 -3.86
CA LYS A 79 -28.14 19.65 -4.91
C LYS A 79 -26.80 20.26 -5.29
N ALA A 80 -26.69 21.61 -5.34
CA ALA A 80 -25.41 22.27 -5.57
C ALA A 80 -24.40 22.02 -4.46
N VAL A 81 -24.81 22.00 -3.20
CA VAL A 81 -23.96 21.63 -2.05
C VAL A 81 -23.49 20.19 -2.14
N ILE A 82 -24.35 19.25 -2.52
CA ILE A 82 -23.99 17.85 -2.72
C ILE A 82 -22.94 17.72 -3.84
N GLY A 83 -23.15 18.38 -4.97
CA GLY A 83 -22.17 18.44 -6.06
C GLY A 83 -20.84 19.01 -5.60
N TYR A 84 -20.86 20.11 -4.88
CA TYR A 84 -19.67 20.73 -4.32
C TYR A 84 -18.91 19.81 -3.38
N ALA A 85 -19.60 19.09 -2.49
CA ALA A 85 -18.95 18.22 -1.51
C ALA A 85 -18.37 16.93 -2.12
N LEU A 86 -19.11 16.31 -3.06
CA LEU A 86 -18.76 14.98 -3.60
C LEU A 86 -17.95 15.03 -4.90
N GLN A 87 -17.94 16.16 -5.60
CA GLN A 87 -17.16 16.36 -6.83
C GLN A 87 -16.18 17.51 -6.68
N ASN A 88 -14.91 17.28 -6.94
CA ASN A 88 -13.90 18.35 -6.91
C ASN A 88 -13.68 18.96 -8.31
N LYS A 89 -14.77 19.26 -9.03
CA LYS A 89 -14.72 19.77 -10.41
C LYS A 89 -15.06 21.25 -10.52
N TYR A 90 -16.10 21.67 -9.81
CA TYR A 90 -16.72 22.97 -9.97
C TYR A 90 -16.91 23.67 -8.62
N THR A 91 -17.16 24.99 -8.64
CA THR A 91 -17.54 25.76 -7.46
C THR A 91 -19.00 25.52 -7.09
N PHE A 92 -19.44 25.98 -5.91
CA PHE A 92 -20.83 25.91 -5.52
C PHE A 92 -21.71 26.74 -6.46
N GLU A 93 -21.23 27.92 -6.86
CA GLU A 93 -21.88 28.83 -7.77
C GLU A 93 -22.09 28.22 -9.16
N ASP A 94 -21.08 27.47 -9.66
CA ASP A 94 -21.20 26.76 -10.94
C ASP A 94 -22.31 25.71 -10.88
N TYR A 95 -22.39 24.92 -9.79
CA TYR A 95 -23.46 23.93 -9.61
C TYR A 95 -24.84 24.59 -9.47
N LEU A 96 -24.91 25.73 -8.80
CA LEU A 96 -26.16 26.45 -8.61
C LEU A 96 -26.69 27.03 -9.93
N GLN A 97 -25.81 27.61 -10.77
CA GLN A 97 -26.15 28.26 -12.04
C GLN A 97 -26.23 27.27 -13.21
N GLY A 98 -25.27 26.34 -13.27
CA GLY A 98 -25.18 25.31 -14.32
C GLY A 98 -26.20 24.19 -14.15
N GLY A 99 -26.85 24.12 -13.00
CA GLY A 99 -27.93 23.18 -12.72
C GLY A 99 -27.49 21.72 -12.67
N MET A 100 -28.47 20.84 -12.80
CA MET A 100 -28.33 19.40 -12.64
C MET A 100 -27.39 18.73 -13.66
N GLN A 101 -27.11 19.41 -14.79
CA GLN A 101 -26.25 18.85 -15.84
C GLN A 101 -24.77 18.71 -15.40
N LEU A 102 -24.33 19.48 -14.43
CA LEU A 102 -22.99 19.44 -13.89
C LEU A 102 -22.80 18.30 -12.87
N LEU A 103 -23.87 17.75 -12.32
CA LEU A 103 -23.80 16.59 -11.46
C LEU A 103 -23.42 15.33 -12.26
N GLY A 104 -22.54 14.49 -11.70
CA GLY A 104 -22.21 13.21 -12.31
C GLY A 104 -23.42 12.31 -12.48
N LYS A 105 -23.45 11.53 -13.57
CA LYS A 105 -24.56 10.61 -13.88
C LYS A 105 -24.47 9.26 -13.17
N GLU A 106 -23.36 9.00 -12.49
CA GLU A 106 -23.07 7.70 -11.86
C GLU A 106 -23.19 7.78 -10.33
N GLY A 107 -23.48 6.63 -9.71
CA GLY A 107 -23.52 6.47 -8.27
C GLY A 107 -24.57 7.34 -7.58
N VAL A 108 -24.23 7.86 -6.40
CA VAL A 108 -25.11 8.72 -5.59
C VAL A 108 -25.53 10.00 -6.33
N LEU A 109 -24.60 10.61 -7.05
CA LEU A 109 -24.86 11.87 -7.76
C LEU A 109 -25.90 11.72 -8.87
N GLY A 110 -25.84 10.62 -9.64
CA GLY A 110 -26.86 10.33 -10.66
C GLY A 110 -28.25 10.11 -10.07
N GLN A 111 -28.32 9.48 -8.89
CA GLN A 111 -29.59 9.32 -8.18
C GLN A 111 -30.13 10.64 -7.65
N VAL A 112 -29.28 11.50 -7.05
CA VAL A 112 -29.63 12.82 -6.55
C VAL A 112 -30.12 13.75 -7.69
N GLN A 113 -29.49 13.64 -8.87
CA GLN A 113 -29.85 14.46 -10.02
C GLN A 113 -31.34 14.36 -10.37
N SER A 114 -31.89 13.16 -10.38
CA SER A 114 -33.27 12.88 -10.82
C SER A 114 -34.34 13.14 -9.77
N ARG A 115 -33.97 13.43 -8.51
CA ARG A 115 -34.95 13.61 -7.43
C ARG A 115 -35.47 15.04 -7.36
N THR A 116 -36.75 15.17 -7.02
CA THR A 116 -37.47 16.44 -6.88
C THR A 116 -37.84 16.76 -5.42
N SER A 117 -37.48 15.91 -4.47
CA SER A 117 -37.74 16.05 -3.05
C SER A 117 -36.44 15.96 -2.23
N VAL A 118 -36.31 16.85 -1.24
CA VAL A 118 -35.21 16.84 -0.27
C VAL A 118 -35.20 15.53 0.53
N GLU A 119 -36.37 15.02 0.89
CA GLU A 119 -36.58 13.82 1.66
C GLU A 119 -36.05 12.58 0.89
N ASP A 120 -36.30 12.50 -0.41
CA ASP A 120 -35.78 11.40 -1.25
C ASP A 120 -34.26 11.47 -1.37
N ILE A 121 -33.71 12.68 -1.52
CA ILE A 121 -32.25 12.86 -1.56
C ILE A 121 -31.60 12.40 -0.24
N ARG A 122 -32.17 12.81 0.90
CA ARG A 122 -31.69 12.39 2.22
C ARG A 122 -31.73 10.87 2.38
N LYS A 123 -32.79 10.22 1.93
CA LYS A 123 -32.89 8.76 1.95
C LYS A 123 -31.76 8.09 1.18
N ILE A 124 -31.46 8.61 -0.02
CA ILE A 124 -30.34 8.10 -0.84
C ILE A 124 -28.99 8.27 -0.12
N LEU A 125 -28.75 9.44 0.51
CA LEU A 125 -27.52 9.69 1.24
C LEU A 125 -27.38 8.77 2.47
N CYS A 126 -28.47 8.53 3.18
CA CYS A 126 -28.51 7.62 4.32
C CYS A 126 -28.28 6.15 3.91
N GLU A 127 -28.91 5.69 2.83
CA GLU A 127 -28.71 4.33 2.29
C GLU A 127 -27.26 4.13 1.86
N GLU A 128 -26.65 5.11 1.21
CA GLU A 128 -25.25 5.05 0.80
C GLU A 128 -24.30 5.05 2.01
N TYR A 129 -24.60 5.87 3.03
CA TYR A 129 -23.86 5.87 4.29
C TYR A 129 -23.88 4.48 4.96
N GLU A 130 -25.06 3.86 5.10
CA GLU A 130 -25.18 2.54 5.70
C GLU A 130 -24.49 1.46 4.84
N ARG A 131 -24.53 1.56 3.52
CA ARG A 131 -23.82 0.67 2.61
C ARG A 131 -22.30 0.71 2.84
N ILE A 132 -21.74 1.93 2.88
CA ILE A 132 -20.29 2.10 3.11
C ILE A 132 -19.89 1.62 4.50
N LYS A 133 -20.71 1.89 5.52
CA LYS A 133 -20.48 1.47 6.90
C LYS A 133 -20.49 -0.06 7.03
N LYS A 134 -21.41 -0.73 6.36
CA LYS A 134 -21.47 -2.19 6.27
C LYS A 134 -20.23 -2.76 5.58
N ASP A 135 -19.87 -2.24 4.42
CA ASP A 135 -18.66 -2.60 3.66
C ASP A 135 -17.37 -2.42 4.50
N ARG A 136 -17.30 -1.32 5.26
CA ARG A 136 -16.17 -1.08 6.17
C ARG A 136 -16.12 -2.09 7.32
N ARG A 137 -17.27 -2.51 7.86
CA ARG A 137 -17.33 -3.55 8.91
C ARG A 137 -16.93 -4.91 8.38
N GLU A 138 -17.37 -5.28 7.20
CA GLU A 138 -17.08 -6.57 6.58
C GLU A 138 -15.63 -6.68 6.08
N LYS A 139 -15.08 -5.60 5.53
CA LYS A 139 -13.72 -5.59 4.93
C LYS A 139 -12.61 -5.16 5.87
N LYS A 140 -12.91 -4.42 6.94
CA LYS A 140 -11.91 -3.95 7.91
C LYS A 140 -12.03 -4.72 9.22
N VAL A 141 -11.24 -5.77 9.34
CA VAL A 141 -10.94 -6.33 10.68
C VAL A 141 -10.09 -5.29 11.40
N LEU A 142 -10.59 -4.73 12.49
CA LEU A 142 -9.82 -3.84 13.38
C LEU A 142 -8.73 -4.68 14.07
N ILE A 143 -7.58 -4.79 13.43
CA ILE A 143 -6.41 -5.45 14.01
C ILE A 143 -5.74 -4.44 14.95
N GLN A 144 -5.59 -4.79 16.21
CA GLN A 144 -4.85 -3.98 17.17
C GLN A 144 -3.45 -3.66 16.64
N LYS A 145 -3.03 -2.40 16.73
CA LYS A 145 -1.74 -1.90 16.22
C LYS A 145 -0.56 -2.79 16.65
N ASN A 146 -0.58 -3.30 17.87
CA ASN A 146 0.44 -4.20 18.41
C ASN A 146 0.52 -5.54 17.64
N LYS A 147 -0.64 -6.12 17.24
CA LYS A 147 -0.67 -7.37 16.46
C LYS A 147 -0.10 -7.18 15.05
N VAL A 148 -0.34 -6.02 14.43
CA VAL A 148 0.23 -5.69 13.12
C VAL A 148 1.75 -5.54 13.21
N THR A 149 2.25 -4.88 14.27
CA THR A 149 3.68 -4.72 14.50
C THR A 149 4.35 -6.08 14.76
N THR A 150 3.76 -6.93 15.61
CA THR A 150 4.26 -8.28 15.87
C THR A 150 4.31 -9.11 14.59
N LEU A 151 3.25 -9.07 13.77
CA LEU A 151 3.22 -9.80 12.49
C LEU A 151 4.33 -9.33 11.53
N LYS A 152 4.57 -8.01 11.45
CA LYS A 152 5.65 -7.45 10.61
C LYS A 152 7.03 -7.91 11.10
N VAL A 153 7.28 -7.88 12.41
CA VAL A 153 8.54 -8.34 13.00
C VAL A 153 8.75 -9.84 12.77
N THR A 154 7.70 -10.65 12.98
CA THR A 154 7.78 -12.11 12.72
C THR A 154 8.07 -12.40 11.25
N ALA A 155 7.42 -11.71 10.32
CA ALA A 155 7.67 -11.86 8.88
C ALA A 155 9.11 -11.46 8.50
N ALA A 156 9.65 -10.39 9.09
CA ALA A 156 11.03 -9.97 8.86
C ALA A 156 12.04 -11.01 9.38
N VAL A 157 11.82 -11.55 10.58
CA VAL A 157 12.68 -12.59 11.16
C VAL A 157 12.66 -13.87 10.31
N LEU A 158 11.47 -14.31 9.88
CA LEU A 158 11.34 -15.46 8.97
C LEU A 158 12.05 -15.23 7.64
N GLY A 159 11.97 -14.02 7.08
CA GLY A 159 12.69 -13.64 5.86
C GLY A 159 14.21 -13.77 6.01
N VAL A 160 14.78 -13.30 7.12
CA VAL A 160 16.23 -13.42 7.41
C VAL A 160 16.65 -14.89 7.56
N VAL A 161 15.86 -15.70 8.25
CA VAL A 161 16.13 -17.14 8.42
C VAL A 161 16.11 -17.85 7.06
N LEU A 162 15.12 -17.58 6.21
CA LEU A 162 15.05 -18.16 4.87
C LEU A 162 16.24 -17.76 3.99
N LEU A 163 16.65 -16.51 4.00
CA LEU A 163 17.84 -16.05 3.26
C LEU A 163 19.12 -16.73 3.77
N GLY A 164 19.25 -16.90 5.09
CA GLY A 164 20.38 -17.61 5.70
C GLY A 164 20.43 -19.08 5.29
N THR A 165 19.30 -19.78 5.29
CA THR A 165 19.23 -21.19 4.88
C THR A 165 19.53 -21.40 3.40
N VAL A 166 18.97 -20.55 2.51
CA VAL A 166 19.26 -20.59 1.07
C VAL A 166 20.74 -20.31 0.80
N GLY A 167 21.32 -19.31 1.49
CA GLY A 167 22.75 -19.01 1.40
C GLY A 167 23.64 -20.18 1.85
N TYR A 168 23.27 -20.85 2.95
CA TYR A 168 24.01 -22.02 3.45
C TYR A 168 23.95 -23.21 2.49
N ILE A 169 22.76 -23.55 1.98
CA ILE A 169 22.58 -24.64 1.01
C ILE A 169 23.34 -24.33 -0.28
N GLY A 170 23.28 -23.09 -0.76
CA GLY A 170 24.03 -22.69 -1.94
C GLY A 170 25.54 -22.79 -1.76
N TYR A 171 26.06 -22.38 -0.60
CA TYR A 171 27.48 -22.50 -0.28
C TYR A 171 27.94 -23.98 -0.22
N ASP A 172 27.17 -24.82 0.48
CA ASP A 172 27.52 -26.25 0.64
C ASP A 172 27.49 -26.97 -0.72
N GLY A 173 26.44 -26.78 -1.53
CA GLY A 173 26.29 -27.44 -2.82
C GLY A 173 27.21 -26.93 -3.94
N ILE A 174 27.46 -25.61 -3.98
CA ILE A 174 28.23 -25.02 -5.11
C ILE A 174 29.74 -24.98 -4.83
N ILE A 175 30.16 -24.81 -3.59
CA ILE A 175 31.56 -24.57 -3.26
C ILE A 175 32.18 -25.79 -2.55
N LYS A 176 31.52 -26.31 -1.54
CA LYS A 176 32.13 -27.34 -0.68
C LYS A 176 32.05 -28.74 -1.26
N GLU A 177 30.91 -29.12 -1.83
CA GLU A 177 30.72 -30.44 -2.41
C GLU A 177 31.69 -30.74 -3.61
N PRO A 178 31.82 -29.83 -4.60
CA PRO A 178 32.74 -30.02 -5.71
C PRO A 178 34.18 -30.09 -5.27
N TYR A 179 34.59 -29.31 -4.26
CA TYR A 179 35.94 -29.37 -3.70
C TYR A 179 36.20 -30.74 -3.02
N GLN A 180 35.27 -31.23 -2.21
CA GLN A 180 35.43 -32.54 -1.55
C GLN A 180 35.55 -33.70 -2.55
N ARG A 181 34.73 -33.69 -3.61
CA ARG A 181 34.80 -34.66 -4.69
C ARG A 181 36.16 -34.63 -5.39
N ALA A 182 36.64 -33.44 -5.75
CA ALA A 182 37.97 -33.30 -6.37
C ALA A 182 39.10 -33.83 -5.47
N VAL A 183 39.00 -33.64 -4.15
CA VAL A 183 40.01 -34.18 -3.19
C VAL A 183 39.97 -35.71 -3.09
N ILE A 184 38.79 -36.31 -3.09
CA ILE A 184 38.63 -37.76 -3.09
C ILE A 184 39.20 -38.34 -4.39
N GLU A 185 38.81 -37.79 -5.54
CA GLU A 185 39.29 -38.19 -6.85
C GLU A 185 40.84 -38.07 -6.96
N LEU A 186 41.42 -36.96 -6.43
CA LEU A 186 42.87 -36.81 -6.35
C LEU A 186 43.54 -37.97 -5.59
N SER A 187 42.99 -38.32 -4.42
CA SER A 187 43.54 -39.38 -3.59
C SER A 187 43.46 -40.74 -4.27
N ASP A 188 42.33 -41.05 -4.88
CA ASP A 188 42.09 -42.30 -5.60
C ASP A 188 42.98 -42.42 -6.84
N ALA A 189 43.06 -41.37 -7.66
CA ALA A 189 43.93 -41.32 -8.82
C ALA A 189 45.43 -41.44 -8.44
N TYR A 190 45.83 -40.81 -7.34
CA TYR A 190 47.19 -40.87 -6.86
C TYR A 190 47.58 -42.29 -6.42
N VAL A 191 46.72 -43.01 -5.70
CA VAL A 191 46.94 -44.41 -5.30
C VAL A 191 47.03 -45.32 -6.52
N GLN A 192 46.24 -45.06 -7.58
CA GLN A 192 46.28 -45.80 -8.84
C GLN A 192 47.43 -45.41 -9.75
N SER A 193 48.26 -44.41 -9.36
CA SER A 193 49.37 -43.88 -10.15
C SER A 193 48.92 -43.25 -11.49
N ASP A 194 47.63 -42.84 -11.56
CA ASP A 194 47.09 -42.09 -12.69
C ASP A 194 47.34 -40.57 -12.48
N TYR A 195 48.56 -40.16 -12.86
CA TYR A 195 48.99 -38.78 -12.64
C TYR A 195 48.27 -37.76 -13.52
N VAL A 196 47.74 -38.18 -14.68
CA VAL A 196 46.94 -37.32 -15.53
C VAL A 196 45.61 -37.03 -14.89
N ALA A 197 44.92 -38.05 -14.38
CA ALA A 197 43.68 -37.87 -13.63
C ALA A 197 43.88 -37.01 -12.38
N CYS A 198 45.00 -37.11 -11.67
CA CYS A 198 45.34 -36.23 -10.55
C CYS A 198 45.38 -34.76 -10.91
N ILE A 199 45.92 -34.44 -12.09
CA ILE A 199 46.01 -33.03 -12.58
C ILE A 199 44.63 -32.55 -12.99
N ASP A 200 43.87 -33.35 -13.70
CA ASP A 200 42.56 -32.95 -14.24
C ASP A 200 41.53 -32.74 -13.14
N CYS A 201 41.43 -33.57 -12.13
CA CYS A 201 40.47 -33.42 -11.03
C CYS A 201 40.72 -32.13 -10.20
N MET A 202 41.97 -31.69 -10.10
CA MET A 202 42.36 -30.50 -9.35
C MET A 202 42.42 -29.21 -10.19
N ARG A 203 42.14 -29.27 -11.49
CA ARG A 203 42.27 -28.15 -12.44
C ARG A 203 41.49 -26.91 -12.04
N ASN A 204 40.31 -27.09 -11.45
CA ASN A 204 39.42 -25.99 -11.03
C ASN A 204 39.61 -25.61 -9.56
N VAL A 205 40.50 -26.25 -8.82
CA VAL A 205 40.75 -25.98 -7.41
C VAL A 205 41.92 -25.01 -7.27
N LYS A 206 41.67 -23.89 -6.58
CA LYS A 206 42.75 -22.90 -6.33
C LYS A 206 43.80 -23.49 -5.38
N VAL A 207 45.07 -23.36 -5.72
CA VAL A 207 46.20 -23.86 -4.92
C VAL A 207 46.20 -23.35 -3.47
N GLN A 208 45.68 -22.12 -3.26
CA GLN A 208 45.56 -21.52 -1.93
C GLN A 208 44.62 -22.31 -1.00
N ASN A 209 43.64 -23.02 -1.54
CA ASN A 209 42.65 -23.79 -0.80
C ASN A 209 43.10 -25.25 -0.57
N MET A 210 44.24 -25.65 -1.13
CA MET A 210 44.77 -27.00 -1.00
C MET A 210 45.58 -27.15 0.28
N THR A 211 45.47 -28.31 0.94
CA THR A 211 46.32 -28.70 2.06
C THR A 211 47.71 -29.07 1.57
N ALA A 212 48.72 -29.13 2.48
CA ALA A 212 50.08 -29.54 2.13
C ALA A 212 50.17 -30.92 1.48
N PRO A 213 49.47 -31.96 1.95
CA PRO A 213 49.44 -33.28 1.25
C PRO A 213 48.87 -33.20 -0.16
N GLN A 214 47.80 -32.43 -0.39
CA GLN A 214 47.19 -32.27 -1.71
C GLN A 214 48.15 -31.56 -2.68
N LYS A 215 48.82 -30.52 -2.23
CA LYS A 215 49.87 -29.82 -3.01
C LYS A 215 51.00 -30.78 -3.38
N PHE A 216 51.43 -31.58 -2.44
CA PHE A 216 52.48 -32.58 -2.69
C PHE A 216 52.04 -33.61 -3.74
N MET A 217 50.83 -34.19 -3.58
CA MET A 217 50.30 -35.16 -4.55
C MET A 217 50.21 -34.57 -5.95
N LEU A 218 49.72 -33.35 -6.07
CA LEU A 218 49.55 -32.63 -7.34
C LEU A 218 50.91 -32.30 -7.96
N ALA A 219 51.86 -31.80 -7.18
CA ALA A 219 53.20 -31.50 -7.66
C ALA A 219 53.98 -32.79 -8.11
N ASN A 220 53.83 -33.87 -7.33
CA ASN A 220 54.40 -35.16 -7.73
C ASN A 220 53.75 -35.67 -9.04
N ALA A 221 52.42 -35.52 -9.19
CA ALA A 221 51.72 -35.90 -10.42
C ALA A 221 52.27 -35.13 -11.62
N TYR A 222 52.49 -33.82 -11.51
CA TYR A 222 53.11 -33.02 -12.58
C TYR A 222 54.51 -33.53 -12.93
N VAL A 223 55.38 -33.75 -11.93
CA VAL A 223 56.75 -34.23 -12.18
C VAL A 223 56.76 -35.61 -12.87
N ARG A 224 55.85 -36.50 -12.47
CA ARG A 224 55.78 -37.85 -13.05
C ARG A 224 55.11 -37.92 -14.41
N SER A 225 54.23 -36.98 -14.72
CA SER A 225 53.59 -36.87 -16.04
C SER A 225 54.50 -36.26 -17.11
N GLU A 226 55.54 -35.52 -16.72
CA GLU A 226 56.49 -34.89 -17.65
C GLU A 226 57.48 -35.91 -18.25
N ASN A 227 57.96 -35.62 -19.47
CA ASN A 227 58.96 -36.41 -20.19
C ASN A 227 60.41 -36.14 -19.67
N LEU A 228 60.57 -36.31 -18.36
CA LEU A 228 61.89 -36.21 -17.70
C LEU A 228 62.53 -37.54 -17.54
N THR A 229 63.89 -37.60 -17.47
CA THR A 229 64.60 -38.84 -17.08
C THR A 229 64.29 -39.20 -15.65
N GLN A 230 64.41 -40.45 -15.30
CA GLN A 230 64.14 -40.94 -13.92
C GLN A 230 65.02 -40.23 -12.87
N GLU A 231 66.27 -39.96 -13.18
CA GLU A 231 67.20 -39.23 -12.32
C GLU A 231 66.74 -37.75 -12.11
N GLN A 232 66.24 -37.12 -13.15
CA GLN A 232 65.68 -35.75 -13.05
C GLN A 232 64.39 -35.71 -12.20
N LYS A 233 63.55 -36.73 -12.36
CA LYS A 233 62.30 -36.85 -11.56
C LYS A 233 62.64 -37.04 -10.07
N ASP A 234 63.54 -37.95 -9.75
CA ASP A 234 63.97 -38.25 -8.38
C ASP A 234 64.64 -37.04 -7.71
N ASN A 235 65.46 -36.29 -8.48
CA ASN A 235 66.09 -35.06 -8.01
C ASN A 235 65.05 -33.90 -7.70
N ILE A 236 64.02 -33.79 -8.49
CA ILE A 236 62.99 -32.79 -8.23
C ILE A 236 62.16 -33.21 -7.00
N LEU A 237 61.75 -34.48 -6.91
CA LEU A 237 60.96 -34.98 -5.81
C LEU A 237 61.69 -34.93 -4.48
N ALA A 238 63.02 -35.11 -4.48
CA ALA A 238 63.85 -35.01 -3.29
C ALA A 238 63.95 -33.56 -2.74
N LYS A 239 63.61 -32.58 -3.53
CA LYS A 239 63.63 -31.15 -3.15
C LYS A 239 62.24 -30.59 -2.81
N MET A 240 61.15 -31.36 -2.97
CA MET A 240 59.74 -30.98 -2.66
C MET A 240 59.40 -31.32 -1.23
#